data_8efe87683895d66a5b737e39329e7a35
#
_entry.id   8efe87683895d66a5b737e39329e7a35
#
_cell.length_a   1.000
_cell.length_b   1.000
_cell.length_c   1.000
_cell.angle_alpha   90.00
_cell.angle_beta   90.00
_cell.angle_gamma   90.00
#
_symmetry.space_group_name_H-M   'P 1'
#
loop_
_entity.id
_entity.type
_entity.pdbx_description
1 polymer ?
#
loop_
_entity_poly.entity_id
_entity_poly.type
_entity_poly.pdbx_seq_one_letter_code
_entity_poly.pdbx_strand_id
1 'polypeptide(L)'
;SAYTNAFSYGSGGLVKQYDNSTIRTDATYTNDNIIGIAVDMDNLKLYWSKDGAFQNSGDPTSGATGTGAVAITPAQLYYIAVATISSGGVKVFSANFGSPPYSESGGETDGDGYGNFAHAVPSGYFALNTKNLAEYGG
;
A
#
# COMPACT_ATOMS: atom_id res chain seq x y z
N SER A 1 -12.47 -18.21 -14.56
CA SER A 1 -12.81 -17.16 -13.61
C SER A 1 -11.76 -16.07 -13.72
N ALA A 2 -12.11 -14.92 -14.27
CA ALA A 2 -11.18 -13.80 -14.38
C ALA A 2 -10.90 -13.25 -12.97
N TYR A 3 -9.64 -12.93 -12.69
CA TYR A 3 -9.23 -12.26 -11.46
C TYR A 3 -9.77 -10.83 -11.48
N THR A 4 -10.96 -10.62 -10.94
CA THR A 4 -11.67 -9.33 -11.00
C THR A 4 -11.19 -8.31 -9.97
N ASN A 5 -10.15 -8.63 -9.16
CA ASN A 5 -9.76 -7.88 -7.98
C ASN A 5 -8.25 -7.65 -7.88
N ALA A 6 -7.62 -7.33 -8.99
CA ALA A 6 -6.23 -6.87 -9.01
C ALA A 6 -6.21 -5.36 -9.24
N PHE A 7 -5.40 -4.67 -8.44
CA PHE A 7 -5.19 -3.23 -8.55
C PHE A 7 -3.70 -2.95 -8.62
N SER A 8 -3.32 -1.94 -9.37
CA SER A 8 -1.91 -1.54 -9.51
C SER A 8 -1.76 -0.03 -9.48
N TYR A 9 -0.61 0.41 -8.95
CA TYR A 9 -0.13 1.77 -9.07
C TYR A 9 1.22 1.75 -9.77
N GLY A 10 1.25 2.24 -10.99
CA GLY A 10 2.43 2.23 -11.85
C GLY A 10 3.27 3.50 -11.71
N SER A 11 4.58 3.41 -12.03
CA SER A 11 5.51 4.53 -11.94
C SER A 11 5.14 5.74 -12.81
N GLY A 12 4.37 5.52 -13.88
CA GLY A 12 3.79 6.60 -14.69
C GLY A 12 2.56 7.27 -14.07
N GLY A 13 2.21 6.96 -12.83
CA GLY A 13 1.08 7.53 -12.11
C GLY A 13 -0.25 6.83 -12.35
N LEU A 14 -0.33 5.86 -13.26
CA LEU A 14 -1.59 5.21 -13.57
C LEU A 14 -2.00 4.22 -12.48
N VAL A 15 -3.19 4.41 -11.94
CA VAL A 15 -3.87 3.44 -11.09
C VAL A 15 -4.86 2.66 -11.94
N LYS A 16 -4.69 1.35 -11.99
CA LYS A 16 -5.44 0.46 -12.87
C LYS A 16 -6.08 -0.69 -12.11
N GLN A 17 -7.11 -1.24 -12.69
CA GLN A 17 -7.73 -2.49 -12.25
C GLN A 17 -7.41 -3.67 -13.19
N TYR A 18 -7.88 -4.84 -12.85
CA TYR A 18 -7.55 -6.13 -13.46
C TYR A 18 -7.67 -6.20 -14.99
N ASP A 19 -8.60 -5.47 -15.58
CA ASP A 19 -8.84 -5.41 -17.04
C ASP A 19 -7.95 -4.39 -17.74
N ASN A 20 -6.93 -3.87 -17.03
CA ASN A 20 -6.03 -2.82 -17.48
C ASN A 20 -6.71 -1.45 -17.69
N SER A 21 -7.97 -1.29 -17.31
CA SER A 21 -8.62 0.02 -17.34
C SER A 21 -8.04 0.95 -16.28
N THR A 22 -7.90 2.21 -16.62
CA THR A 22 -7.39 3.23 -15.71
C THR A 22 -8.52 3.75 -14.82
N ILE A 23 -8.35 3.59 -13.50
CA ILE A 23 -9.26 4.14 -12.50
C ILE A 23 -9.02 5.64 -12.35
N ARG A 24 -7.73 6.04 -12.22
CA ARG A 24 -7.31 7.43 -12.06
C ARG A 24 -5.82 7.57 -12.36
N THR A 25 -5.35 8.82 -12.34
CA THR A 25 -3.93 9.14 -12.44
C THR A 25 -3.49 9.85 -11.17
N ASP A 26 -2.50 9.28 -10.51
CA ASP A 26 -1.85 9.80 -9.31
C ASP A 26 -0.46 10.36 -9.65
N ALA A 27 0.36 10.71 -8.67
CA ALA A 27 1.72 11.20 -8.91
C ALA A 27 2.61 10.11 -9.54
N THR A 28 3.47 10.50 -10.44
CA THR A 28 4.55 9.62 -10.94
C THR A 28 5.57 9.36 -9.86
N TYR A 29 6.27 8.22 -9.93
CA TYR A 29 7.37 7.92 -9.03
C TYR A 29 8.58 7.36 -9.79
N THR A 30 9.74 7.53 -9.22
CA THR A 30 11.03 7.13 -9.77
C THR A 30 11.85 6.38 -8.72
N ASN A 31 13.15 6.22 -8.97
CA ASN A 31 14.07 5.65 -7.98
C ASN A 31 14.00 6.43 -6.66
N ASP A 32 14.22 5.72 -5.56
CA ASP A 32 14.27 6.23 -4.19
C ASP A 32 12.94 6.76 -3.62
N ASN A 33 11.85 6.75 -4.39
CA ASN A 33 10.55 7.02 -3.81
C ASN A 33 10.01 5.80 -3.04
N ILE A 34 9.37 6.07 -1.93
CA ILE A 34 8.73 5.06 -1.08
C ILE A 34 7.23 5.04 -1.40
N ILE A 35 6.75 3.86 -1.80
CA ILE A 35 5.32 3.64 -2.04
C ILE A 35 4.74 2.90 -0.85
N GLY A 36 3.86 3.55 -0.12
CA GLY A 36 3.10 2.94 0.96
C GLY A 36 1.77 2.38 0.46
N ILE A 37 1.33 1.32 1.12
CA ILE A 37 0.04 0.68 0.87
C ILE A 37 -0.69 0.59 2.21
N ALA A 38 -1.92 1.11 2.27
CA ALA A 38 -2.81 0.94 3.41
C ALA A 38 -4.12 0.27 2.94
N VAL A 39 -4.53 -0.78 3.66
CA VAL A 39 -5.72 -1.57 3.33
C VAL A 39 -6.65 -1.58 4.53
N ASP A 40 -7.86 -1.11 4.33
CA ASP A 40 -8.96 -1.17 5.28
C ASP A 40 -9.92 -2.28 4.83
N MET A 41 -9.83 -3.43 5.49
CA MET A 41 -10.65 -4.59 5.16
C MET A 41 -12.07 -4.48 5.71
N ASP A 42 -12.28 -3.67 6.74
CA ASP A 42 -13.60 -3.47 7.35
C ASP A 42 -14.48 -2.61 6.44
N ASN A 43 -13.90 -1.56 5.84
CA ASN A 43 -14.60 -0.66 4.92
C ASN A 43 -14.29 -0.95 3.45
N LEU A 44 -13.46 -1.95 3.15
CA LEU A 44 -13.10 -2.38 1.80
C LEU A 44 -12.46 -1.25 0.97
N LYS A 45 -11.40 -0.66 1.53
CA LYS A 45 -10.69 0.47 0.95
C LYS A 45 -9.20 0.16 0.80
N LEU A 46 -8.63 0.60 -0.31
CA LEU A 46 -7.21 0.50 -0.62
C LEU A 46 -6.66 1.89 -0.93
N TYR A 47 -5.57 2.24 -0.29
CA TYR A 47 -4.88 3.52 -0.47
C TYR A 47 -3.43 3.30 -0.86
N TRP A 48 -2.90 4.19 -1.67
CA TRP A 48 -1.47 4.32 -1.91
C TRP A 48 -0.95 5.66 -1.42
N SER A 49 0.26 5.65 -0.89
CA SER A 49 1.02 6.87 -0.64
C SER A 49 2.30 6.87 -1.44
N LYS A 50 2.80 8.06 -1.72
CA LYS A 50 4.14 8.29 -2.24
C LYS A 50 4.87 9.19 -1.25
N ASP A 51 6.01 8.73 -0.75
CA ASP A 51 6.83 9.47 0.22
C ASP A 51 5.99 10.01 1.41
N GLY A 52 5.11 9.18 1.94
CA GLY A 52 4.20 9.49 3.05
C GLY A 52 2.92 10.25 2.67
N ALA A 53 2.84 10.84 1.48
CA ALA A 53 1.65 11.55 1.06
C ALA A 53 0.65 10.63 0.36
N PHE A 54 -0.54 10.44 0.94
CA PHE A 54 -1.60 9.65 0.33
C PHE A 54 -2.10 10.27 -0.96
N GLN A 55 -2.19 9.45 -2.00
CA GLN A 55 -2.57 9.88 -3.33
C GLN A 55 -4.07 10.19 -3.41
N ASN A 56 -4.45 11.05 -4.38
CA ASN A 56 -5.85 11.48 -4.57
C ASN A 56 -6.46 12.12 -3.30
N SER A 57 -5.67 12.89 -2.56
CA SER A 57 -6.06 13.45 -1.25
C SER A 57 -6.60 12.39 -0.29
N GLY A 58 -6.02 11.18 -0.34
CA GLY A 58 -6.47 10.03 0.42
C GLY A 58 -6.38 10.25 1.93
N ASP A 59 -7.43 9.85 2.62
CA ASP A 59 -7.48 9.81 4.07
C ASP A 59 -7.85 8.39 4.54
N PRO A 60 -6.86 7.57 4.91
CA PRO A 60 -7.12 6.22 5.39
C PRO A 60 -7.99 6.17 6.66
N THR A 61 -8.05 7.27 7.42
CA THR A 61 -8.85 7.34 8.65
C THR A 61 -10.32 7.70 8.40
N SER A 62 -10.72 7.93 7.14
CA SER A 62 -12.07 8.35 6.76
C SER A 62 -13.12 7.22 6.83
N GLY A 63 -12.72 6.00 7.21
CA GLY A 63 -13.62 4.85 7.39
C GLY A 63 -14.44 4.54 6.14
N ALA A 64 -15.74 4.35 6.32
CA ALA A 64 -16.66 3.99 5.22
C ALA A 64 -16.71 5.04 4.09
N THR A 65 -16.42 6.32 4.38
CA THR A 65 -16.35 7.37 3.35
C THR A 65 -15.29 7.05 2.31
N GLY A 66 -14.12 6.56 2.73
CA GLY A 66 -13.06 6.12 1.84
C GLY A 66 -12.49 7.24 0.98
N THR A 67 -12.27 8.42 1.57
CA THR A 67 -11.73 9.58 0.86
C THR A 67 -10.45 9.22 0.13
N GLY A 68 -10.41 9.40 -1.19
CA GLY A 68 -9.26 9.09 -2.05
C GLY A 68 -8.93 7.61 -2.23
N ALA A 69 -9.71 6.70 -1.66
CA ALA A 69 -9.50 5.25 -1.78
C ALA A 69 -9.85 4.68 -3.15
N VAL A 70 -9.36 3.49 -3.41
CA VAL A 70 -9.96 2.55 -4.36
C VAL A 70 -10.79 1.54 -3.58
N ALA A 71 -12.03 1.30 -4.02
CA ALA A 71 -12.87 0.27 -3.41
C ALA A 71 -12.36 -1.13 -3.82
N ILE A 72 -12.29 -2.02 -2.83
CA ILE A 72 -11.94 -3.43 -3.05
C ILE A 72 -13.15 -4.33 -2.79
N THR A 73 -13.11 -5.55 -3.31
CA THR A 73 -14.24 -6.48 -3.22
C THR A 73 -14.14 -7.33 -1.94
N PRO A 74 -15.24 -7.57 -1.22
CA PRO A 74 -15.25 -8.42 -0.03
C PRO A 74 -14.96 -9.89 -0.36
N ALA A 75 -14.59 -10.65 0.68
CA ALA A 75 -14.42 -12.10 0.63
C ALA A 75 -13.40 -12.58 -0.43
N GLN A 76 -12.37 -11.77 -0.70
CA GLN A 76 -11.26 -12.10 -1.59
C GLN A 76 -9.96 -12.22 -0.81
N LEU A 77 -9.08 -13.07 -1.30
CA LEU A 77 -7.71 -13.14 -0.82
C LEU A 77 -6.85 -12.16 -1.64
N TYR A 78 -6.22 -11.21 -0.97
CA TYR A 78 -5.35 -10.23 -1.60
C TYR A 78 -3.88 -10.51 -1.32
N TYR A 79 -3.06 -10.31 -2.32
CA TYR A 79 -1.60 -10.44 -2.25
C TYR A 79 -0.96 -9.11 -2.64
N ILE A 80 0.09 -8.73 -1.92
CA ILE A 80 0.96 -7.63 -2.33
C ILE A 80 1.98 -8.20 -3.32
N ALA A 81 2.05 -7.59 -4.49
CA ALA A 81 2.98 -7.98 -5.53
C ALA A 81 3.69 -6.76 -6.12
N VAL A 82 4.94 -6.95 -6.50
CA VAL A 82 5.73 -5.94 -7.22
C VAL A 82 6.14 -6.53 -8.55
N ALA A 83 5.99 -5.77 -9.62
CA ALA A 83 6.38 -6.17 -10.96
C ALA A 83 7.08 -5.03 -11.69
N THR A 84 7.99 -5.40 -12.59
CA THR A 84 8.61 -4.47 -13.54
C THR A 84 8.29 -4.89 -14.97
N ILE A 85 7.94 -3.92 -15.80
CA ILE A 85 7.70 -4.10 -17.23
C ILE A 85 8.82 -3.51 -18.09
N SER A 86 9.88 -2.99 -17.45
CA SER A 86 10.99 -2.35 -18.17
C SER A 86 11.90 -3.39 -18.84
N SER A 87 12.24 -3.17 -20.09
CA SER A 87 13.14 -4.00 -20.87
C SER A 87 14.63 -3.73 -20.60
N GLY A 88 14.99 -2.85 -19.67
CA GLY A 88 16.39 -2.46 -19.44
C GLY A 88 16.79 -2.35 -17.97
N GLY A 89 17.97 -2.86 -17.65
CA GLY A 89 18.63 -2.73 -16.35
C GLY A 89 18.02 -3.55 -15.22
N VAL A 90 18.80 -3.73 -14.16
CA VAL A 90 18.35 -4.36 -12.92
C VAL A 90 17.41 -3.41 -12.17
N LYS A 91 16.28 -3.93 -11.74
CA LYS A 91 15.33 -3.23 -10.87
C LYS A 91 15.40 -3.88 -9.49
N VAL A 92 15.62 -3.05 -8.47
CA VAL A 92 15.64 -3.50 -7.08
C VAL A 92 14.43 -2.91 -6.37
N PHE A 93 13.69 -3.76 -5.69
CA PHE A 93 12.60 -3.37 -4.80
C PHE A 93 12.91 -3.88 -3.41
N SER A 94 12.75 -3.03 -2.43
CA SER A 94 12.89 -3.39 -1.02
C SER A 94 11.51 -3.31 -0.37
N ALA A 95 11.07 -4.42 0.20
CA ALA A 95 9.79 -4.48 0.92
C ALA A 95 10.01 -4.22 2.41
N ASN A 96 9.11 -3.43 3.01
CA ASN A 96 9.07 -3.18 4.44
C ASN A 96 7.67 -3.49 5.00
N PHE A 97 7.58 -4.53 5.80
CA PHE A 97 6.39 -4.94 6.55
C PHE A 97 6.53 -4.64 8.05
N GLY A 98 7.40 -3.68 8.40
CA GLY A 98 7.67 -3.27 9.77
C GLY A 98 9.01 -3.76 10.34
N SER A 99 9.73 -4.64 9.62
CA SER A 99 11.08 -5.11 10.01
C SER A 99 11.95 -5.21 8.75
N PRO A 100 12.36 -4.06 8.19
CA PRO A 100 13.12 -4.06 6.94
C PRO A 100 14.53 -4.65 7.15
N PRO A 101 15.09 -5.33 6.14
CA PRO A 101 16.45 -5.87 6.17
C PRO A 101 17.52 -4.81 5.95
N TYR A 102 17.15 -3.55 5.86
CA TYR A 102 18.00 -2.37 5.64
C TYR A 102 17.76 -1.34 6.75
N SER A 103 18.66 -0.37 6.87
CA SER A 103 18.48 0.73 7.84
C SER A 103 17.36 1.66 7.36
N GLU A 104 16.34 1.81 8.19
CA GLU A 104 15.26 2.78 8.00
C GLU A 104 15.48 3.95 8.96
N SER A 105 15.41 5.16 8.45
CA SER A 105 15.72 6.38 9.24
C SER A 105 14.48 7.02 9.86
N GLY A 106 13.28 6.67 9.41
CA GLY A 106 12.02 7.27 9.90
C GLY A 106 11.71 6.90 11.33
N GLY A 107 11.88 5.60 11.67
CA GLY A 107 11.60 5.10 13.02
C GLY A 107 10.12 5.12 13.37
N GLU A 108 9.24 5.29 12.39
CA GLU A 108 7.80 5.36 12.59
C GLU A 108 7.22 3.96 12.89
N THR A 109 6.28 3.91 13.83
CA THR A 109 5.60 2.69 14.26
C THR A 109 4.09 2.81 14.06
N ASP A 110 3.40 1.69 14.15
CA ASP A 110 1.95 1.70 14.29
C ASP A 110 1.50 2.10 15.72
N GLY A 111 0.18 2.10 15.96
CA GLY A 111 -0.39 2.53 17.23
C GLY A 111 0.01 1.66 18.43
N ASP A 112 0.47 0.43 18.20
CA ASP A 112 0.95 -0.49 19.24
C ASP A 112 2.48 -0.44 19.42
N GLY A 113 3.15 0.45 18.68
CA GLY A 113 4.59 0.62 18.75
C GLY A 113 5.37 -0.42 17.94
N TYR A 114 4.72 -1.12 17.02
CA TYR A 114 5.37 -2.09 16.15
C TYR A 114 5.68 -1.51 14.78
N GLY A 115 6.74 -1.98 14.21
CA GLY A 115 7.21 -1.54 12.92
C GLY A 115 8.43 -0.62 12.99
N ASN A 116 9.01 -0.37 11.83
CA ASN A 116 10.07 0.62 11.59
C ASN A 116 9.89 1.12 10.16
N PHE A 117 9.15 2.21 10.01
CA PHE A 117 8.80 2.78 8.71
C PHE A 117 9.41 4.16 8.52
N ALA A 118 9.60 4.57 7.27
CA ALA A 118 10.06 5.90 6.91
C ALA A 118 9.02 6.98 7.18
N HIS A 119 7.74 6.61 7.10
CA HIS A 119 6.62 7.54 7.19
C HIS A 119 5.57 7.00 8.16
N ALA A 120 4.84 7.93 8.78
CA ALA A 120 3.83 7.61 9.78
C ALA A 120 2.78 6.61 9.27
N VAL A 121 2.49 5.62 10.09
CA VAL A 121 1.38 4.69 9.86
C VAL A 121 0.07 5.40 10.23
N PRO A 122 -0.95 5.36 9.37
CA PRO A 122 -2.24 5.99 9.68
C PRO A 122 -2.86 5.42 10.96
N SER A 123 -3.53 6.26 11.72
CA SER A 123 -4.22 5.83 12.94
C SER A 123 -5.22 4.72 12.65
N GLY A 124 -5.20 3.66 13.45
CA GLY A 124 -6.05 2.49 13.29
C GLY A 124 -5.52 1.44 12.29
N TYR A 125 -4.37 1.70 11.68
CA TYR A 125 -3.69 0.71 10.82
C TYR A 125 -2.53 0.06 11.56
N PHE A 126 -2.29 -1.20 11.24
CA PHE A 126 -1.26 -2.02 11.86
C PHE A 126 -0.23 -2.47 10.83
N ALA A 127 1.01 -2.55 11.26
CA ALA A 127 2.08 -3.15 10.47
C ALA A 127 1.74 -4.62 10.15
N LEU A 128 1.87 -5.03 8.89
CA LEU A 128 1.66 -6.42 8.48
C LEU A 128 2.87 -7.27 8.91
N ASN A 129 2.96 -7.55 10.20
CA ASN A 129 4.05 -8.33 10.78
C ASN A 129 3.53 -9.43 11.71
N THR A 130 4.42 -10.34 12.10
CA THR A 130 4.06 -11.49 12.93
C THR A 130 3.59 -11.12 14.32
N LYS A 131 3.98 -9.97 14.87
CA LYS A 131 3.52 -9.52 16.18
C LYS A 131 2.07 -9.13 16.16
N ASN A 132 1.69 -8.23 15.25
CA ASN A 132 0.29 -7.85 15.07
C ASN A 132 -0.57 -9.05 14.65
N LEU A 133 -0.03 -9.91 13.79
CA LEU A 133 -0.74 -11.13 13.39
C LEU A 133 -1.01 -12.06 14.59
N ALA A 134 -0.09 -12.15 15.55
CA ALA A 134 -0.29 -12.94 16.76
C ALA A 134 -1.31 -12.32 17.72
N GLU A 135 -1.44 -10.99 17.75
CA GLU A 135 -2.39 -10.28 18.61
C GLU A 135 -3.80 -10.20 18.01
N TYR A 136 -3.90 -9.99 16.71
CA TYR A 136 -5.17 -9.66 16.04
C TYR A 136 -5.58 -10.66 14.97
N GLY A 137 -4.71 -11.58 14.58
CA GLY A 137 -4.93 -12.52 13.48
C GLY A 137 -5.57 -13.85 13.86
N GLY A 138 -6.22 -13.91 15.03
CA GLY A 138 -6.86 -15.13 15.56
C GLY A 138 -8.20 -15.46 14.94
#